data_79b70b3edc69309d0f826b44e9404917
#
_entry.id   79b70b3edc69309d0f826b44e9404917
#
_cell.length_a   1.000
_cell.length_b   1.000
_cell.length_c   1.000
_cell.angle_alpha   90.00
_cell.angle_beta   90.00
_cell.angle_gamma   90.00
#
_symmetry.space_group_name_H-M   'P 1'
#
loop_
_entity.id
_entity.type
_entity.pdbx_description
1 polymer ?
#
loop_
_entity_poly.entity_id
_entity_poly.type
_entity_poly.pdbx_seq_one_letter_code
_entity_poly.pdbx_strand_id
1 'polypeptide(L)'
;METQKKKHAIKVIAFDADDTLWSNEPFFQEVERKYTDLLSEYDNAEEISAELFQTEMDNLECLGYGAKAFTISMVETALRVSERKISADKIQQIILLGKSLLQMPIELLPGVEETLKALKEQGRYRLVVATKGDLLDQERKLQRSGLMPYFDHIEIMSDKTEKEYTRLLQVLQVAPEEFLMIGNSLKSDIQPVLAIGGYGVHIPFEVMWQHEVVGTFAHPRLKQMKSPAELLEWLSEIT
;
A
#
# COMPACT_ATOMS: atom_id res chain seq x y z
N MET A 1 -0.41 -39.87 -21.19
CA MET A 1 0.49 -38.73 -21.54
C MET A 1 0.32 -37.68 -20.43
N GLU A 2 1.18 -37.74 -19.42
CA GLU A 2 1.24 -36.68 -18.41
C GLU A 2 1.79 -35.41 -19.09
N THR A 3 0.96 -34.40 -19.19
CA THR A 3 1.37 -33.06 -19.58
C THR A 3 2.29 -32.55 -18.50
N GLN A 4 3.61 -32.60 -18.74
CA GLN A 4 4.58 -31.84 -17.92
C GLN A 4 4.10 -30.39 -17.87
N LYS A 5 3.51 -29.96 -16.72
CA LYS A 5 3.29 -28.57 -16.43
C LYS A 5 4.67 -27.90 -16.49
N LYS A 6 4.93 -27.09 -17.52
CA LYS A 6 6.09 -26.20 -17.56
C LYS A 6 6.07 -25.41 -16.25
N LYS A 7 7.07 -25.63 -15.37
CA LYS A 7 7.33 -24.74 -14.25
C LYS A 7 7.68 -23.40 -14.86
N HIS A 8 6.75 -22.46 -14.78
CA HIS A 8 7.07 -21.08 -15.15
C HIS A 8 7.93 -20.48 -14.03
N ALA A 9 9.15 -20.12 -14.37
CA ALA A 9 10.02 -19.45 -13.40
C ALA A 9 9.57 -17.99 -13.23
N ILE A 10 9.49 -17.51 -12.01
CA ILE A 10 9.25 -16.10 -11.69
C ILE A 10 10.36 -15.26 -12.34
N LYS A 11 9.98 -14.21 -13.05
CA LYS A 11 10.90 -13.26 -13.71
C LYS A 11 10.84 -11.86 -13.09
N VAL A 12 9.65 -11.48 -12.59
CA VAL A 12 9.39 -10.18 -11.98
C VAL A 12 8.89 -10.38 -10.56
N ILE A 13 9.50 -9.68 -9.63
CA ILE A 13 9.04 -9.57 -8.25
C ILE A 13 8.65 -8.12 -8.02
N ALA A 14 7.36 -7.88 -7.78
CA ALA A 14 6.83 -6.59 -7.44
C ALA A 14 6.57 -6.49 -5.94
N PHE A 15 6.88 -5.34 -5.39
CA PHE A 15 6.63 -4.99 -3.98
C PHE A 15 5.64 -3.85 -3.92
N ASP A 16 4.65 -3.97 -3.07
CA ASP A 16 3.94 -2.82 -2.55
C ASP A 16 4.90 -1.96 -1.72
N ALA A 17 4.53 -0.71 -1.44
CA ALA A 17 5.41 0.23 -0.74
C ALA A 17 4.97 0.48 0.70
N ASP A 18 3.83 1.12 0.89
CA ASP A 18 3.32 1.52 2.21
C ASP A 18 2.94 0.28 3.03
N ASP A 19 3.47 0.17 4.24
CA ASP A 19 3.28 -1.00 5.14
C ASP A 19 3.80 -2.34 4.60
N THR A 20 4.61 -2.28 3.52
CA THR A 20 5.34 -3.42 2.94
C THR A 20 6.85 -3.16 2.94
N LEU A 21 7.30 -2.00 2.46
CA LEU A 21 8.71 -1.57 2.47
C LEU A 21 9.03 -0.66 3.66
N TRP A 22 8.10 0.17 4.06
CA TRP A 22 8.21 1.11 5.19
C TRP A 22 6.88 1.28 5.90
N SER A 23 6.93 1.71 7.16
CA SER A 23 5.75 2.01 7.97
C SER A 23 5.00 3.23 7.44
N ASN A 24 3.68 3.17 7.33
CA ASN A 24 2.83 4.23 6.83
C ASN A 24 1.55 4.40 7.66
N GLU A 25 0.73 3.36 7.81
CA GLU A 25 -0.57 3.41 8.48
C GLU A 25 -0.51 3.95 9.91
N PRO A 26 0.49 3.63 10.74
CA PRO A 26 0.60 4.20 12.09
C PRO A 26 0.66 5.74 12.12
N PHE A 27 1.23 6.37 11.09
CA PHE A 27 1.26 7.84 10.98
C PHE A 27 -0.12 8.42 10.66
N PHE A 28 -0.90 7.74 9.82
CA PHE A 28 -2.28 8.14 9.54
C PHE A 28 -3.14 8.01 10.78
N GLN A 29 -3.03 6.92 11.54
CA GLN A 29 -3.76 6.74 12.80
C GLN A 29 -3.39 7.78 13.86
N GLU A 30 -2.13 8.15 13.97
CA GLU A 30 -1.73 9.22 14.89
C GLU A 30 -2.29 10.59 14.48
N VAL A 31 -2.35 10.87 13.18
CA VAL A 31 -3.01 12.10 12.66
C VAL A 31 -4.52 12.04 12.93
N GLU A 32 -5.18 10.93 12.68
CA GLU A 32 -6.61 10.75 12.95
C GLU A 32 -6.91 10.93 14.44
N ARG A 33 -6.11 10.36 15.33
CA ARG A 33 -6.25 10.56 16.78
C ARG A 33 -6.17 12.05 17.15
N LYS A 34 -5.17 12.79 16.65
CA LYS A 34 -5.06 14.23 16.88
C LYS A 34 -6.22 15.02 16.29
N TYR A 35 -6.75 14.56 15.16
CA TYR A 35 -7.91 15.14 14.52
C TYR A 35 -9.19 14.95 15.34
N THR A 36 -9.45 13.76 15.86
CA THR A 36 -10.60 13.51 16.73
C THR A 36 -10.50 14.27 18.03
N ASP A 37 -9.29 14.36 18.64
CA ASP A 37 -9.03 15.20 19.81
C ASP A 37 -9.36 16.68 19.54
N LEU A 38 -8.98 17.21 18.38
CA LEU A 38 -9.24 18.61 17.98
C LEU A 38 -10.74 18.91 17.84
N LEU A 39 -11.53 17.91 17.46
CA LEU A 39 -12.97 18.03 17.23
C LEU A 39 -13.83 17.57 18.41
N SER A 40 -13.23 17.17 19.54
CA SER A 40 -13.92 16.57 20.69
C SER A 40 -15.01 17.44 21.35
N GLU A 41 -15.07 18.73 21.04
CA GLU A 41 -16.17 19.62 21.45
C GLU A 41 -17.44 19.43 20.61
N TYR A 42 -17.35 18.81 19.44
CA TYR A 42 -18.48 18.61 18.55
C TYR A 42 -19.11 17.22 18.65
N ASP A 43 -18.25 16.17 18.84
CA ASP A 43 -18.71 14.80 19.04
C ASP A 43 -17.63 13.94 19.71
N ASN A 44 -17.95 12.70 20.04
CA ASN A 44 -16.96 11.74 20.54
C ASN A 44 -16.03 11.21 19.43
N ALA A 45 -14.89 10.67 19.80
CA ALA A 45 -13.85 10.24 18.84
C ALA A 45 -14.33 9.14 17.88
N GLU A 46 -15.16 8.20 18.36
CA GLU A 46 -15.66 7.07 17.56
C GLU A 46 -16.60 7.55 16.45
N GLU A 47 -17.51 8.46 16.75
CA GLU A 47 -18.45 9.04 15.77
C GLU A 47 -17.69 9.91 14.75
N ILE A 48 -16.75 10.75 15.22
CA ILE A 48 -15.92 11.57 14.31
C ILE A 48 -15.10 10.69 13.36
N SER A 49 -14.50 9.60 13.86
CA SER A 49 -13.76 8.64 13.05
C SER A 49 -14.63 7.93 12.02
N ALA A 50 -15.84 7.49 12.42
CA ALA A 50 -16.81 6.87 11.53
C ALA A 50 -17.26 7.82 10.40
N GLU A 51 -17.54 9.09 10.74
CA GLU A 51 -17.90 10.14 9.78
C GLU A 51 -16.72 10.46 8.83
N LEU A 52 -15.49 10.47 9.34
CA LEU A 52 -14.31 10.65 8.51
C LEU A 52 -14.16 9.50 7.52
N PHE A 53 -14.22 8.26 7.99
CA PHE A 53 -14.15 7.09 7.13
C PHE A 53 -15.21 7.10 6.03
N GLN A 54 -16.47 7.45 6.36
CA GLN A 54 -17.53 7.57 5.36
C GLN A 54 -17.18 8.65 4.31
N THR A 55 -16.65 9.80 4.74
CA THR A 55 -16.23 10.87 3.82
C THR A 55 -15.08 10.44 2.92
N GLU A 56 -14.12 9.67 3.45
CA GLU A 56 -13.05 9.08 2.64
C GLU A 56 -13.60 8.16 1.56
N MET A 57 -14.58 7.30 1.90
CA MET A 57 -15.21 6.40 0.93
C MET A 57 -15.98 7.18 -0.15
N ASP A 58 -16.71 8.21 0.23
CA ASP A 58 -17.46 9.06 -0.71
C ASP A 58 -16.49 9.83 -1.66
N ASN A 59 -15.32 10.19 -1.16
CA ASN A 59 -14.29 10.94 -1.90
C ASN A 59 -13.36 10.04 -2.74
N LEU A 60 -13.36 8.74 -2.50
CA LEU A 60 -12.35 7.83 -3.07
C LEU A 60 -12.32 7.83 -4.60
N GLU A 61 -13.50 7.87 -5.24
CA GLU A 61 -13.60 7.88 -6.71
C GLU A 61 -13.00 9.15 -7.33
N CYS A 62 -13.21 10.32 -6.70
CA CYS A 62 -12.78 11.60 -7.27
C CYS A 62 -11.40 12.08 -6.81
N LEU A 63 -11.00 11.74 -5.59
CA LEU A 63 -9.73 12.22 -5.00
C LEU A 63 -8.64 11.13 -4.99
N GLY A 64 -9.01 9.84 -5.07
CA GLY A 64 -8.09 8.73 -4.94
C GLY A 64 -7.57 8.56 -3.51
N TYR A 65 -6.38 7.98 -3.41
CA TYR A 65 -5.71 7.63 -2.14
C TYR A 65 -4.65 8.64 -1.74
N GLY A 66 -4.27 8.63 -0.46
CA GLY A 66 -3.10 9.31 0.09
C GLY A 66 -3.42 10.58 0.89
N ALA A 67 -2.37 11.20 1.43
CA ALA A 67 -2.45 12.28 2.41
C ALA A 67 -3.24 13.51 1.95
N LYS A 68 -3.26 13.83 0.65
CA LYS A 68 -4.01 14.97 0.12
C LYS A 68 -5.51 14.71 0.14
N ALA A 69 -5.94 13.53 -0.33
CA ALA A 69 -7.34 13.10 -0.28
C ALA A 69 -7.84 13.02 1.16
N PHE A 70 -7.05 12.41 2.05
CA PHE A 70 -7.31 12.33 3.48
C PHE A 70 -7.47 13.72 4.12
N THR A 71 -6.59 14.68 3.77
CA THR A 71 -6.68 16.06 4.28
C THR A 71 -7.97 16.75 3.88
N ILE A 72 -8.41 16.57 2.62
CA ILE A 72 -9.67 17.12 2.14
C ILE A 72 -10.84 16.49 2.88
N SER A 73 -10.84 15.18 3.05
CA SER A 73 -11.87 14.44 3.79
C SER A 73 -11.94 14.88 5.25
N MET A 74 -10.80 15.10 5.92
CA MET A 74 -10.77 15.68 7.28
C MET A 74 -11.43 17.07 7.34
N VAL A 75 -11.14 17.96 6.40
CA VAL A 75 -11.73 19.31 6.37
C VAL A 75 -13.24 19.24 6.13
N GLU A 76 -13.67 18.41 5.18
CA GLU A 76 -15.08 18.22 4.85
C GLU A 76 -15.86 17.64 6.03
N THR A 77 -15.34 16.59 6.67
CA THR A 77 -15.93 16.01 7.87
C THR A 77 -16.03 17.02 9.01
N ALA A 78 -14.96 17.80 9.26
CA ALA A 78 -14.93 18.82 10.29
C ALA A 78 -16.00 19.91 10.08
N LEU A 79 -16.22 20.33 8.83
CA LEU A 79 -17.30 21.26 8.50
C LEU A 79 -18.69 20.66 8.73
N ARG A 80 -18.85 19.36 8.48
CA ARG A 80 -20.12 18.65 8.66
C ARG A 80 -20.44 18.46 10.13
N VAL A 81 -19.56 17.83 10.92
CA VAL A 81 -19.79 17.54 12.35
C VAL A 81 -19.90 18.80 13.20
N SER A 82 -19.26 19.90 12.81
CA SER A 82 -19.41 21.19 13.49
C SER A 82 -20.59 22.01 13.02
N GLU A 83 -21.42 21.50 12.11
CA GLU A 83 -22.48 22.29 11.44
C GLU A 83 -21.95 23.62 10.86
N ARG A 84 -20.73 23.61 10.32
CA ARG A 84 -20.00 24.78 9.80
C ARG A 84 -19.67 25.85 10.87
N LYS A 85 -19.66 25.48 12.15
CA LYS A 85 -19.31 26.38 13.26
C LYS A 85 -17.82 26.32 13.64
N ILE A 86 -17.05 25.41 13.03
CA ILE A 86 -15.62 25.27 13.26
C ILE A 86 -14.87 26.56 12.90
N SER A 87 -13.91 26.95 13.73
CA SER A 87 -13.12 28.17 13.51
C SER A 87 -12.11 27.98 12.38
N ALA A 88 -11.71 29.08 11.73
CA ALA A 88 -10.65 29.07 10.72
C ALA A 88 -9.31 28.56 11.29
N ASP A 89 -9.03 28.83 12.59
CA ASP A 89 -7.82 28.34 13.26
C ASP A 89 -7.80 26.81 13.38
N LYS A 90 -8.93 26.17 13.70
CA LYS A 90 -9.04 24.72 13.71
C LYS A 90 -8.92 24.11 12.32
N ILE A 91 -9.51 24.74 11.30
CA ILE A 91 -9.31 24.30 9.90
C ILE A 91 -7.83 24.39 9.52
N GLN A 92 -7.14 25.47 9.90
CA GLN A 92 -5.70 25.58 9.66
C GLN A 92 -4.91 24.46 10.37
N GLN A 93 -5.29 24.06 11.58
CA GLN A 93 -4.65 22.95 12.30
C GLN A 93 -4.89 21.61 11.56
N ILE A 94 -6.10 21.37 11.07
CA ILE A 94 -6.41 20.16 10.28
C ILE A 94 -5.54 20.10 9.01
N ILE A 95 -5.40 21.21 8.29
CA ILE A 95 -4.53 21.28 7.11
C ILE A 95 -3.07 21.00 7.49
N LEU A 96 -2.59 21.48 8.63
CA LEU A 96 -1.24 21.20 9.13
C LEU A 96 -1.05 19.72 9.50
N LEU A 97 -2.05 19.09 10.12
CA LEU A 97 -2.05 17.65 10.38
C LEU A 97 -1.92 16.85 9.08
N GLY A 98 -2.73 17.15 8.06
CA GLY A 98 -2.62 16.49 6.76
C GLY A 98 -1.26 16.72 6.08
N LYS A 99 -0.72 17.94 6.14
CA LYS A 99 0.62 18.25 5.61
C LYS A 99 1.73 17.51 6.34
N SER A 100 1.58 17.18 7.63
CA SER A 100 2.58 16.43 8.37
C SER A 100 2.78 15.03 7.79
N LEU A 101 1.74 14.39 7.25
CA LEU A 101 1.83 13.10 6.57
C LEU A 101 2.77 13.14 5.35
N LEU A 102 2.79 14.24 4.60
CA LEU A 102 3.70 14.40 3.46
C LEU A 102 5.18 14.55 3.88
N GLN A 103 5.43 14.73 5.17
CA GLN A 103 6.77 14.93 5.75
C GLN A 103 7.15 13.85 6.76
N MET A 104 6.30 12.83 6.95
CA MET A 104 6.57 11.73 7.89
C MET A 104 7.93 11.08 7.59
N PRO A 105 8.65 10.58 8.60
CA PRO A 105 9.87 9.83 8.38
C PRO A 105 9.59 8.56 7.57
N ILE A 106 10.58 8.10 6.83
CA ILE A 106 10.50 6.80 6.15
C ILE A 106 11.25 5.80 7.03
N GLU A 107 10.49 4.95 7.69
CA GLU A 107 10.99 3.90 8.58
C GLU A 107 10.88 2.56 7.87
N LEU A 108 12.01 2.07 7.35
CA LEU A 108 12.03 0.78 6.63
C LEU A 108 11.60 -0.36 7.56
N LEU A 109 10.80 -1.28 7.03
CA LEU A 109 10.45 -2.48 7.79
C LEU A 109 11.65 -3.44 7.89
N PRO A 110 11.74 -4.19 9.02
CA PRO A 110 12.87 -5.10 9.25
C PRO A 110 13.07 -6.11 8.12
N GLY A 111 14.31 -6.26 7.65
CA GLY A 111 14.69 -7.23 6.62
C GLY A 111 14.41 -6.80 5.18
N VAL A 112 13.82 -5.63 4.95
CA VAL A 112 13.47 -5.13 3.61
C VAL A 112 14.74 -4.87 2.81
N GLU A 113 15.64 -4.04 3.30
CA GLU A 113 16.83 -3.63 2.55
C GLU A 113 17.74 -4.83 2.26
N GLU A 114 17.96 -5.69 3.25
CA GLU A 114 18.76 -6.91 3.12
C GLU A 114 18.17 -7.85 2.06
N THR A 115 16.84 -8.01 2.05
CA THR A 115 16.15 -8.86 1.07
C THR A 115 16.28 -8.28 -0.35
N LEU A 116 16.03 -6.98 -0.52
CA LEU A 116 16.15 -6.31 -1.83
C LEU A 116 17.60 -6.38 -2.36
N LYS A 117 18.57 -6.17 -1.49
CA LYS A 117 19.99 -6.29 -1.83
C LYS A 117 20.33 -7.71 -2.31
N ALA A 118 19.93 -8.72 -1.56
CA ALA A 118 20.18 -10.12 -1.91
C ALA A 118 19.51 -10.51 -3.24
N LEU A 119 18.28 -10.07 -3.49
CA LEU A 119 17.59 -10.30 -4.76
C LEU A 119 18.28 -9.61 -5.94
N LYS A 120 18.74 -8.37 -5.73
CA LYS A 120 19.47 -7.62 -6.76
C LYS A 120 20.82 -8.25 -7.09
N GLU A 121 21.56 -8.73 -6.09
CA GLU A 121 22.84 -9.43 -6.27
C GLU A 121 22.67 -10.77 -7.02
N GLN A 122 21.56 -11.47 -6.85
CA GLN A 122 21.26 -12.67 -7.64
C GLN A 122 21.10 -12.38 -9.14
N GLY A 123 20.64 -11.19 -9.52
CA GLY A 123 20.47 -10.78 -10.92
C GLY A 123 19.47 -11.62 -11.72
N ARG A 124 18.60 -12.39 -11.05
CA ARG A 124 17.65 -13.32 -11.69
C ARG A 124 16.28 -12.69 -11.95
N TYR A 125 15.93 -11.68 -11.16
CA TYR A 125 14.60 -11.08 -11.14
C TYR A 125 14.69 -9.59 -11.50
N ARG A 126 13.68 -9.10 -12.21
CA ARG A 126 13.40 -7.67 -12.29
C ARG A 126 12.63 -7.29 -11.04
N LEU A 127 13.13 -6.32 -10.28
CA LEU A 127 12.47 -5.82 -9.08
C LEU A 127 11.63 -4.58 -9.43
N VAL A 128 10.39 -4.57 -8.98
CA VAL A 128 9.41 -3.55 -9.32
C VAL A 128 8.76 -3.02 -8.05
N VAL A 129 8.53 -1.72 -7.96
CA VAL A 129 7.55 -1.16 -7.02
C VAL A 129 6.20 -1.10 -7.72
N ALA A 130 5.15 -1.61 -7.08
CA ALA A 130 3.78 -1.50 -7.54
C ALA A 130 2.92 -1.00 -6.38
N THR A 131 2.77 0.31 -6.29
CA THR A 131 2.07 1.01 -5.19
C THR A 131 0.90 1.83 -5.70
N LYS A 132 -0.03 2.20 -4.81
CA LYS A 132 -1.11 3.14 -5.11
C LYS A 132 -0.98 4.40 -4.26
N GLY A 133 -1.53 5.50 -4.74
CA GLY A 133 -1.53 6.78 -4.02
C GLY A 133 -1.23 7.99 -4.88
N ASP A 134 -0.95 9.11 -4.23
CA ASP A 134 -0.54 10.35 -4.92
C ASP A 134 0.86 10.20 -5.53
N LEU A 135 0.96 10.45 -6.83
CA LEU A 135 2.20 10.27 -7.59
C LEU A 135 3.39 10.99 -6.94
N LEU A 136 3.23 12.27 -6.64
CA LEU A 136 4.32 13.09 -6.09
C LEU A 136 4.74 12.63 -4.69
N ASP A 137 3.78 12.18 -3.88
CA ASP A 137 4.06 11.70 -2.53
C ASP A 137 4.81 10.36 -2.58
N GLN A 138 4.33 9.41 -3.37
CA GLN A 138 4.99 8.10 -3.51
C GLN A 138 6.39 8.21 -4.11
N GLU A 139 6.60 9.07 -5.13
CA GLU A 139 7.93 9.35 -5.66
C GLU A 139 8.87 9.89 -4.57
N ARG A 140 8.41 10.84 -3.75
CA ARG A 140 9.21 11.41 -2.67
C ARG A 140 9.50 10.43 -1.54
N LYS A 141 8.53 9.61 -1.15
CA LYS A 141 8.74 8.53 -0.19
C LYS A 141 9.82 7.58 -0.67
N LEU A 142 9.71 7.12 -1.92
CA LEU A 142 10.68 6.20 -2.50
C LEU A 142 12.08 6.81 -2.62
N GLN A 143 12.20 8.09 -2.96
CA GLN A 143 13.48 8.79 -2.96
C GLN A 143 14.10 8.86 -1.56
N ARG A 144 13.28 9.24 -0.55
CA ARG A 144 13.75 9.35 0.84
C ARG A 144 14.05 8.00 1.49
N SER A 145 13.44 6.91 1.03
CA SER A 145 13.70 5.56 1.54
C SER A 145 15.12 5.06 1.20
N GLY A 146 15.76 5.63 0.17
CA GLY A 146 17.03 5.13 -0.34
C GLY A 146 16.93 3.84 -1.16
N LEU A 147 15.72 3.28 -1.32
CA LEU A 147 15.52 1.97 -1.97
C LEU A 147 15.47 2.03 -3.51
N MET A 148 15.38 3.22 -4.11
CA MET A 148 15.30 3.37 -5.58
C MET A 148 16.35 2.56 -6.36
N PRO A 149 17.65 2.47 -5.94
CA PRO A 149 18.66 1.74 -6.69
C PRO A 149 18.41 0.23 -6.82
N TYR A 150 17.57 -0.34 -5.98
CA TYR A 150 17.23 -1.76 -6.05
C TYR A 150 16.19 -2.08 -7.13
N PHE A 151 15.36 -1.11 -7.54
CA PHE A 151 14.25 -1.33 -8.44
C PHE A 151 14.57 -1.01 -9.90
N ASP A 152 14.07 -1.85 -10.80
CA ASP A 152 14.22 -1.70 -12.25
C ASP A 152 13.03 -0.97 -12.88
N HIS A 153 11.89 -0.91 -12.16
CA HIS A 153 10.68 -0.20 -12.58
C HIS A 153 9.86 0.24 -11.36
N ILE A 154 9.19 1.38 -11.50
CA ILE A 154 8.30 1.94 -10.47
C ILE A 154 6.96 2.21 -11.15
N GLU A 155 5.90 1.59 -10.62
CA GLU A 155 4.52 1.81 -11.04
C GLU A 155 3.72 2.36 -9.89
N ILE A 156 3.19 3.58 -10.06
CA ILE A 156 2.28 4.22 -9.11
C ILE A 156 0.90 4.24 -9.75
N MET A 157 -0.02 3.46 -9.19
CA MET A 157 -1.35 3.23 -9.73
C MET A 157 -2.38 4.11 -9.03
N SER A 158 -3.44 4.49 -9.74
CA SER A 158 -4.61 5.13 -9.12
C SER A 158 -5.36 4.17 -8.20
N ASP A 159 -5.43 2.88 -8.59
CA ASP A 159 -5.96 1.78 -7.77
C ASP A 159 -5.30 0.48 -8.19
N LYS A 160 -5.36 -0.56 -7.33
CA LYS A 160 -4.79 -1.89 -7.55
C LYS A 160 -5.87 -2.88 -7.96
N THR A 161 -6.28 -2.81 -9.22
CA THR A 161 -7.30 -3.70 -9.82
C THR A 161 -6.67 -4.71 -10.77
N GLU A 162 -7.41 -5.76 -11.13
CA GLU A 162 -7.01 -6.74 -12.15
C GLU A 162 -6.64 -6.05 -13.48
N LYS A 163 -7.36 -4.99 -13.85
CA LYS A 163 -7.11 -4.20 -15.05
C LYS A 163 -5.75 -3.51 -14.99
N GLU A 164 -5.45 -2.86 -13.87
CA GLU A 164 -4.18 -2.12 -13.71
C GLU A 164 -2.98 -3.08 -13.61
N TYR A 165 -3.12 -4.21 -12.93
CA TYR A 165 -2.08 -5.25 -12.94
C TYR A 165 -1.89 -5.86 -14.33
N THR A 166 -2.97 -6.11 -15.09
CA THR A 166 -2.86 -6.57 -16.47
C THR A 166 -2.10 -5.57 -17.34
N ARG A 167 -2.36 -4.26 -17.16
CA ARG A 167 -1.62 -3.19 -17.84
C ARG A 167 -0.14 -3.19 -17.45
N LEU A 168 0.16 -3.33 -16.15
CA LEU A 168 1.55 -3.42 -15.67
C LEU A 168 2.28 -4.60 -16.32
N LEU A 169 1.66 -5.79 -16.38
CA LEU A 169 2.26 -6.96 -17.01
C LEU A 169 2.56 -6.73 -18.50
N GLN A 170 1.69 -6.00 -19.21
CA GLN A 170 1.93 -5.62 -20.62
C GLN A 170 3.14 -4.68 -20.74
N VAL A 171 3.25 -3.66 -19.87
CA VAL A 171 4.40 -2.75 -19.82
C VAL A 171 5.70 -3.51 -19.53
N LEU A 172 5.65 -4.45 -18.59
CA LEU A 172 6.80 -5.27 -18.20
C LEU A 172 7.12 -6.38 -19.22
N GLN A 173 6.21 -6.67 -20.16
CA GLN A 173 6.32 -7.75 -21.15
C GLN A 173 6.51 -9.13 -20.52
N VAL A 174 5.74 -9.45 -19.49
CA VAL A 174 5.76 -10.74 -18.79
C VAL A 174 4.37 -11.37 -18.75
N ALA A 175 4.35 -12.71 -18.73
CA ALA A 175 3.11 -13.45 -18.52
C ALA A 175 2.73 -13.42 -17.01
N PRO A 176 1.43 -13.54 -16.68
CA PRO A 176 0.99 -13.57 -15.29
C PRO A 176 1.72 -14.61 -14.43
N GLU A 177 1.99 -15.80 -14.98
CA GLU A 177 2.68 -16.89 -14.30
C GLU A 177 4.17 -16.62 -14.02
N GLU A 178 4.71 -15.52 -14.55
CA GLU A 178 6.09 -15.08 -14.35
C GLU A 178 6.19 -13.91 -13.35
N PHE A 179 5.03 -13.48 -12.81
CA PHE A 179 4.91 -12.32 -11.94
C PHE A 179 4.54 -12.73 -10.52
N LEU A 180 5.28 -12.18 -9.56
CA LEU A 180 5.04 -12.32 -8.12
C LEU A 180 4.81 -10.93 -7.51
N MET A 181 3.69 -10.77 -6.81
CA MET A 181 3.41 -9.57 -6.01
C MET A 181 3.59 -9.86 -4.54
N ILE A 182 4.27 -8.97 -3.84
CA ILE A 182 4.50 -9.00 -2.40
C ILE A 182 3.85 -7.77 -1.79
N GLY A 183 2.98 -7.97 -0.80
CA GLY A 183 2.31 -6.85 -0.14
C GLY A 183 1.62 -7.25 1.14
N ASN A 184 1.16 -6.23 1.88
CA ASN A 184 0.45 -6.39 3.15
C ASN A 184 -1.07 -6.48 2.97
N SER A 185 -1.63 -6.06 1.84
CA SER A 185 -3.06 -6.08 1.59
C SER A 185 -3.49 -7.30 0.77
N LEU A 186 -4.29 -8.17 1.37
CA LEU A 186 -4.93 -9.25 0.62
C LEU A 186 -5.85 -8.71 -0.48
N LYS A 187 -6.54 -7.59 -0.23
CA LYS A 187 -7.49 -6.97 -1.15
C LYS A 187 -6.81 -6.35 -2.36
N SER A 188 -5.82 -5.50 -2.12
CA SER A 188 -5.20 -4.68 -3.15
C SER A 188 -4.00 -5.34 -3.82
N ASP A 189 -3.16 -6.07 -3.07
CA ASP A 189 -1.93 -6.64 -3.60
C ASP A 189 -2.12 -8.06 -4.12
N ILE A 190 -2.91 -8.84 -3.42
CA ILE A 190 -2.93 -10.29 -3.61
C ILE A 190 -4.09 -10.74 -4.50
N GLN A 191 -5.33 -10.43 -4.13
CA GLN A 191 -6.51 -10.92 -4.86
C GLN A 191 -6.49 -10.58 -6.35
N PRO A 192 -6.20 -9.33 -6.78
CA PRO A 192 -6.21 -8.98 -8.19
C PRO A 192 -5.13 -9.71 -8.99
N VAL A 193 -3.95 -9.92 -8.38
CA VAL A 193 -2.83 -10.62 -9.03
C VAL A 193 -3.12 -12.12 -9.18
N LEU A 194 -3.69 -12.75 -8.16
CA LEU A 194 -4.11 -14.15 -8.24
C LEU A 194 -5.20 -14.36 -9.29
N ALA A 195 -6.17 -13.42 -9.38
CA ALA A 195 -7.27 -13.47 -10.33
C ALA A 195 -6.79 -13.47 -11.79
N ILE A 196 -5.73 -12.72 -12.10
CA ILE A 196 -5.13 -12.70 -13.43
C ILE A 196 -4.12 -13.84 -13.67
N GLY A 197 -3.88 -14.71 -12.68
CA GLY A 197 -3.01 -15.88 -12.81
C GLY A 197 -1.57 -15.66 -12.34
N GLY A 198 -1.26 -14.58 -11.62
CA GLY A 198 0.03 -14.34 -10.99
C GLY A 198 0.21 -15.09 -9.67
N TYR A 199 1.31 -14.80 -9.00
CA TYR A 199 1.63 -15.30 -7.66
C TYR A 199 1.57 -14.18 -6.64
N GLY A 200 1.17 -14.48 -5.41
CA GLY A 200 1.10 -13.54 -4.31
C GLY A 200 1.87 -14.02 -3.08
N VAL A 201 2.63 -13.12 -2.46
CA VAL A 201 3.17 -13.29 -1.12
C VAL A 201 2.54 -12.23 -0.23
N HIS A 202 1.79 -12.68 0.76
CA HIS A 202 1.17 -11.82 1.75
C HIS A 202 2.04 -11.77 3.00
N ILE A 203 2.50 -10.56 3.35
CA ILE A 203 3.22 -10.27 4.58
C ILE A 203 2.36 -9.29 5.37
N PRO A 204 1.56 -9.75 6.35
CA PRO A 204 0.64 -8.89 7.06
C PRO A 204 1.39 -7.84 7.87
N PHE A 205 0.91 -6.61 7.84
CA PHE A 205 1.35 -5.54 8.72
C PHE A 205 0.44 -5.47 9.95
N GLU A 206 0.97 -5.01 11.10
CA GLU A 206 0.25 -5.03 12.39
C GLU A 206 -1.01 -4.15 12.37
N VAL A 207 -0.96 -3.06 11.62
CA VAL A 207 -2.02 -2.07 11.50
C VAL A 207 -2.50 -2.02 10.05
N MET A 208 -3.80 -2.04 9.84
CA MET A 208 -4.38 -2.04 8.50
C MET A 208 -5.52 -1.02 8.42
N TRP A 209 -5.50 -0.22 7.36
CA TRP A 209 -6.62 0.67 7.05
C TRP A 209 -7.93 -0.13 6.87
N GLN A 210 -9.01 0.32 7.48
CA GLN A 210 -10.30 -0.40 7.51
C GLN A 210 -10.78 -0.78 6.11
N HIS A 211 -10.56 0.03 5.10
CA HIS A 211 -10.93 -0.23 3.71
C HIS A 211 -10.23 -1.45 3.11
N GLU A 212 -9.04 -1.79 3.57
CA GLU A 212 -8.21 -2.92 3.09
C GLU A 212 -8.54 -4.25 3.79
N VAL A 213 -9.34 -4.24 4.87
CA VAL A 213 -9.64 -5.43 5.65
C VAL A 213 -10.56 -6.36 4.88
N VAL A 214 -10.09 -7.56 4.61
CA VAL A 214 -10.85 -8.67 4.01
C VAL A 214 -10.57 -9.98 4.75
N GLY A 215 -11.47 -10.94 4.61
CA GLY A 215 -11.28 -12.29 5.18
C GLY A 215 -10.09 -13.01 4.54
N THR A 216 -9.41 -13.84 5.32
CA THR A 216 -8.35 -14.71 4.82
C THR A 216 -8.90 -15.81 3.90
N PHE A 217 -8.13 -16.21 2.90
CA PHE A 217 -8.49 -17.27 1.98
C PHE A 217 -7.26 -18.10 1.61
N ALA A 218 -7.49 -19.31 1.11
CA ALA A 218 -6.41 -20.16 0.60
C ALA A 218 -6.41 -20.18 -0.93
N HIS A 219 -5.22 -20.12 -1.53
CA HIS A 219 -5.06 -20.22 -2.97
C HIS A 219 -3.72 -20.90 -3.30
N PRO A 220 -3.63 -21.78 -4.33
CA PRO A 220 -2.39 -22.53 -4.64
C PRO A 220 -1.18 -21.64 -4.98
N ARG A 221 -1.42 -20.41 -5.41
CA ARG A 221 -0.37 -19.42 -5.77
C ARG A 221 -0.21 -18.32 -4.72
N LEU A 222 -0.82 -18.48 -3.54
CA LEU A 222 -0.66 -17.60 -2.39
C LEU A 222 0.27 -18.23 -1.37
N LYS A 223 1.29 -17.49 -0.98
CA LYS A 223 2.13 -17.79 0.17
C LYS A 223 1.95 -16.72 1.24
N GLN A 224 1.78 -17.12 2.48
CA GLN A 224 1.85 -16.20 3.63
C GLN A 224 3.23 -16.30 4.26
N MET A 225 3.81 -15.16 4.61
CA MET A 225 5.10 -15.03 5.27
C MET A 225 4.97 -14.03 6.42
N LYS A 226 5.91 -14.08 7.36
CA LYS A 226 5.97 -13.15 8.50
C LYS A 226 6.90 -11.98 8.24
N SER A 227 7.86 -12.16 7.34
CA SER A 227 8.85 -11.13 7.01
C SER A 227 9.38 -11.30 5.59
N PRO A 228 9.95 -10.25 4.98
CA PRO A 228 10.60 -10.33 3.67
C PRO A 228 11.77 -11.31 3.62
N ALA A 229 12.45 -11.57 4.75
CA ALA A 229 13.60 -12.48 4.81
C ALA A 229 13.24 -13.94 4.41
N GLU A 230 12.00 -14.38 4.69
CA GLU A 230 11.51 -15.71 4.30
C GLU A 230 11.41 -15.90 2.78
N LEU A 231 11.36 -14.79 2.03
CA LEU A 231 11.24 -14.81 0.57
C LEU A 231 12.41 -15.50 -0.11
N LEU A 232 13.63 -15.25 0.38
CA LEU A 232 14.86 -15.77 -0.23
C LEU A 232 14.91 -17.30 -0.16
N GLU A 233 14.55 -17.87 0.99
CA GLU A 233 14.47 -19.33 1.19
C GLU A 233 13.40 -19.94 0.27
N TRP A 234 12.19 -19.40 0.32
CA TRP A 234 11.08 -19.90 -0.47
C TRP A 234 11.35 -19.83 -1.99
N LEU A 235 11.96 -18.76 -2.50
CA LEU A 235 12.32 -18.63 -3.90
C LEU A 235 13.35 -19.72 -4.32
N SER A 236 14.25 -20.11 -3.43
CA SER A 236 15.21 -21.18 -3.71
C SER A 236 14.55 -22.55 -3.83
N GLU A 237 13.40 -22.78 -3.19
CA GLU A 237 12.65 -24.03 -3.23
C GLU A 237 11.82 -24.19 -4.52
N ILE A 238 11.33 -23.08 -5.08
CA ILE A 238 10.39 -23.11 -6.22
C ILE A 238 11.04 -22.88 -7.58
N THR A 239 12.29 -22.48 -7.61
CA THR A 239 13.09 -22.25 -8.83
C THR A 239 14.14 -23.33 -9.04
#